data_7693a2f7b318bed4f3798c5e43de5469
#
_entry.id   7693a2f7b318bed4f3798c5e43de5469
#
_cell.length_a   1.000
_cell.length_b   1.000
_cell.length_c   1.000
_cell.angle_alpha   90.00
_cell.angle_beta   90.00
_cell.angle_gamma   90.00
#
_symmetry.space_group_name_H-M   'P 1'
#
loop_
_entity.id
_entity.type
_entity.pdbx_description
1 polymer ?
#
loop_
_entity_poly.entity_id
_entity_poly.type
_entity_poly.pdbx_seq_one_letter_code
_entity_poly.pdbx_strand_id
1 'polypeptide(L)'
;MILAPVAATGEDYVTVAVASNFAATARDIAAQFAEESDYQVRITAASTGKLYAQIVNGAPFDVLLAADAARPRRLESDGQGVPGSRFTYALGALVLWSRQVDDCRAALQDNDGGRIAISNPETAPYGAAAKSFLQQSGQWESLQSRLVIGENIAQTLQFAASGNAQLGFIAGSQ
;
A
#
# COMPACT_ATOMS: atom_id res chain seq x y z
N MET A 1 -1.31 -56.42 -5.66
CA MET A 1 -1.19 -55.25 -4.78
C MET A 1 -1.39 -54.03 -5.67
N ILE A 2 -2.60 -53.45 -5.64
CA ILE A 2 -2.97 -52.31 -6.47
C ILE A 2 -2.73 -51.07 -5.63
N LEU A 3 -1.73 -50.26 -5.97
CA LEU A 3 -1.55 -48.93 -5.40
C LEU A 3 -2.62 -48.00 -6.04
N ALA A 4 -3.59 -47.58 -5.25
CA ALA A 4 -4.48 -46.49 -5.64
C ALA A 4 -3.64 -45.20 -5.74
N PRO A 5 -3.86 -44.34 -6.77
CA PRO A 5 -3.23 -43.05 -6.82
C PRO A 5 -3.76 -42.23 -5.65
N VAL A 6 -2.87 -41.74 -4.79
CA VAL A 6 -3.18 -40.67 -3.83
C VAL A 6 -3.44 -39.43 -4.68
N ALA A 7 -4.70 -39.06 -4.81
CA ALA A 7 -5.06 -37.75 -5.35
C ALA A 7 -4.43 -36.71 -4.39
N ALA A 8 -3.40 -36.02 -4.84
CA ALA A 8 -2.97 -34.80 -4.19
C ALA A 8 -4.14 -33.82 -4.31
N THR A 9 -4.86 -33.61 -3.22
CA THR A 9 -5.77 -32.48 -3.07
C THR A 9 -4.88 -31.25 -3.01
N GLY A 10 -4.57 -30.68 -4.19
CA GLY A 10 -3.95 -29.35 -4.25
C GLY A 10 -4.96 -28.38 -3.63
N GLU A 11 -4.60 -27.78 -2.51
CA GLU A 11 -5.35 -26.67 -1.97
C GLU A 11 -5.40 -25.59 -3.06
N ASP A 12 -6.59 -25.16 -3.46
CA ASP A 12 -6.76 -24.07 -4.41
C ASP A 12 -6.44 -22.74 -3.71
N TYR A 13 -5.49 -22.01 -4.27
CA TYR A 13 -5.06 -20.73 -3.71
C TYR A 13 -5.54 -19.57 -4.55
N VAL A 14 -6.03 -18.50 -3.88
CA VAL A 14 -6.22 -17.18 -4.47
C VAL A 14 -5.04 -16.30 -4.06
N THR A 15 -4.30 -15.79 -5.03
CA THR A 15 -3.13 -14.93 -4.78
C THR A 15 -3.53 -13.46 -4.89
N VAL A 16 -3.40 -12.72 -3.78
CA VAL A 16 -3.84 -11.32 -3.67
C VAL A 16 -2.65 -10.39 -3.51
N ALA A 17 -2.47 -9.49 -4.48
CA ALA A 17 -1.57 -8.35 -4.36
C ALA A 17 -2.29 -7.20 -3.68
N VAL A 18 -1.80 -6.70 -2.54
CA VAL A 18 -2.48 -5.66 -1.76
C VAL A 18 -1.57 -4.48 -1.46
N ALA A 19 -2.06 -3.28 -1.68
CA ALA A 19 -1.38 -2.06 -1.23
C ALA A 19 -1.27 -2.06 0.30
N SER A 20 -0.08 -1.75 0.83
CA SER A 20 0.28 -1.99 2.23
C SER A 20 -0.59 -1.25 3.26
N ASN A 21 -1.29 -0.17 2.87
CA ASN A 21 -2.27 0.50 3.72
C ASN A 21 -3.50 -0.35 4.04
N PHE A 22 -3.83 -1.31 3.17
CA PHE A 22 -5.00 -2.18 3.32
C PHE A 22 -4.64 -3.60 3.74
N ALA A 23 -3.36 -3.89 3.98
CA ALA A 23 -2.87 -5.24 4.21
C ALA A 23 -3.43 -5.92 5.48
N ALA A 24 -3.66 -5.17 6.56
CA ALA A 24 -4.27 -5.72 7.78
C ALA A 24 -5.72 -6.15 7.51
N THR A 25 -6.53 -5.22 7.01
CA THR A 25 -7.93 -5.50 6.65
C THR A 25 -8.07 -6.62 5.61
N ALA A 26 -7.15 -6.68 4.62
CA ALA A 26 -7.15 -7.76 3.63
C ALA A 26 -6.88 -9.14 4.26
N ARG A 27 -6.05 -9.22 5.31
CA ARG A 27 -5.84 -10.47 6.05
C ARG A 27 -7.07 -10.91 6.83
N ASP A 28 -7.77 -9.95 7.45
CA ASP A 28 -9.00 -10.24 8.18
C ASP A 28 -10.10 -10.76 7.23
N ILE A 29 -10.25 -10.10 6.08
CA ILE A 29 -11.17 -10.54 5.01
C ILE A 29 -10.77 -11.92 4.47
N ALA A 30 -9.47 -12.16 4.25
CA ALA A 30 -8.98 -13.43 3.75
C ALA A 30 -9.23 -14.58 4.74
N ALA A 31 -9.10 -14.32 6.05
CA ALA A 31 -9.41 -15.31 7.08
C ALA A 31 -10.90 -15.69 7.06
N GLN A 32 -11.79 -14.71 6.98
CA GLN A 32 -13.24 -14.97 6.88
C GLN A 32 -13.60 -15.70 5.58
N PHE A 33 -13.00 -15.31 4.46
CA PHE A 33 -13.23 -15.98 3.17
C PHE A 33 -12.79 -17.45 3.20
N ALA A 34 -11.68 -17.76 3.85
CA ALA A 34 -11.19 -19.14 3.98
C ALA A 34 -12.08 -20.01 4.87
N GLU A 35 -12.85 -19.42 5.81
CA GLU A 35 -13.85 -20.15 6.61
C GLU A 35 -15.13 -20.48 5.82
N GLU A 36 -15.43 -19.69 4.77
CA GLU A 36 -16.66 -19.79 3.97
C GLU A 36 -16.44 -20.45 2.61
N SER A 37 -15.18 -20.83 2.26
CA SER A 37 -14.83 -21.38 0.95
C SER A 37 -13.76 -22.48 1.05
N ASP A 38 -13.59 -23.25 -0.01
CA ASP A 38 -12.53 -24.25 -0.14
C ASP A 38 -11.18 -23.66 -0.57
N TYR A 39 -11.09 -22.32 -0.69
CA TYR A 39 -9.90 -21.62 -1.14
C TYR A 39 -9.07 -21.09 0.02
N GLN A 40 -7.75 -21.21 -0.11
CA GLN A 40 -6.79 -20.49 0.73
C GLN A 40 -6.38 -19.17 0.07
N VAL A 41 -6.10 -18.13 0.87
CA VAL A 41 -5.69 -16.82 0.34
C VAL A 41 -4.22 -16.55 0.66
N ARG A 42 -3.42 -16.25 -0.36
CA ARG A 42 -2.03 -15.82 -0.22
C ARG A 42 -1.93 -14.32 -0.49
N ILE A 43 -1.46 -13.56 0.49
CA ILE A 43 -1.37 -12.10 0.39
C ILE A 43 0.08 -11.66 0.23
N THR A 44 0.33 -10.87 -0.82
CA THR A 44 1.58 -10.12 -1.01
C THR A 44 1.30 -8.64 -0.84
N ALA A 45 1.94 -8.01 0.16
CA ALA A 45 1.76 -6.60 0.47
C ALA A 45 2.97 -5.76 0.05
N ALA A 46 2.74 -4.71 -0.74
CA ALA A 46 3.77 -3.76 -1.17
C ALA A 46 3.15 -2.39 -1.54
N SER A 47 3.95 -1.47 -2.08
CA SER A 47 3.38 -0.28 -2.74
C SER A 47 2.67 -0.68 -4.04
N THR A 48 1.59 0.04 -4.40
CA THR A 48 0.81 -0.26 -5.62
C THR A 48 1.67 -0.30 -6.88
N GLY A 49 2.67 0.60 -7.00
CA GLY A 49 3.57 0.61 -8.15
C GLY A 49 4.49 -0.61 -8.24
N LYS A 50 4.97 -1.12 -7.09
CA LYS A 50 5.77 -2.36 -7.08
C LYS A 50 4.91 -3.57 -7.47
N LEU A 51 3.68 -3.66 -6.96
CA LEU A 51 2.74 -4.73 -7.34
C LEU A 51 2.37 -4.66 -8.83
N TYR A 52 2.08 -3.46 -9.31
CA TYR A 52 1.85 -3.23 -10.74
C TYR A 52 3.03 -3.71 -11.60
N ALA A 53 4.27 -3.35 -11.23
CA ALA A 53 5.46 -3.78 -11.95
C ALA A 53 5.63 -5.32 -11.92
N GLN A 54 5.32 -5.98 -10.81
CA GLN A 54 5.33 -7.44 -10.72
C GLN A 54 4.32 -8.07 -11.67
N ILE A 55 3.07 -7.55 -11.72
CA ILE A 55 2.01 -8.05 -12.62
C ILE A 55 2.44 -7.91 -14.09
N VAL A 56 2.94 -6.73 -14.47
CA VAL A 56 3.42 -6.47 -15.84
C VAL A 56 4.57 -7.41 -16.24
N ASN A 57 5.36 -7.86 -15.27
CA ASN A 57 6.43 -8.83 -15.47
C ASN A 57 5.99 -10.29 -15.26
N GLY A 58 4.68 -10.56 -15.24
CA GLY A 58 4.12 -11.92 -15.24
C GLY A 58 3.96 -12.56 -13.86
N ALA A 59 3.98 -11.79 -12.76
CA ALA A 59 3.65 -12.34 -11.45
C ALA A 59 2.19 -12.83 -11.41
N PRO A 60 1.92 -14.06 -10.94
CA PRO A 60 0.63 -14.71 -11.02
C PRO A 60 -0.29 -14.27 -9.86
N PHE A 61 -0.75 -13.03 -9.91
CA PHE A 61 -1.76 -12.53 -8.98
C PHE A 61 -3.16 -12.64 -9.59
N ASP A 62 -4.11 -13.17 -8.83
CA ASP A 62 -5.51 -13.28 -9.22
C ASP A 62 -6.28 -11.99 -8.93
N VAL A 63 -5.90 -11.26 -7.86
CA VAL A 63 -6.56 -10.04 -7.42
C VAL A 63 -5.53 -8.95 -7.09
N LEU A 64 -5.79 -7.71 -7.52
CA LEU A 64 -5.04 -6.53 -7.11
C LEU A 64 -5.92 -5.57 -6.31
N LEU A 65 -5.60 -5.35 -5.04
CA LEU A 65 -6.18 -4.31 -4.18
C LEU A 65 -5.24 -3.10 -4.16
N ALA A 66 -5.41 -2.22 -5.14
CA ALA A 66 -4.58 -1.04 -5.34
C ALA A 66 -5.01 0.14 -4.46
N ALA A 67 -4.08 1.04 -4.14
CA ALA A 67 -4.37 2.31 -3.46
C ALA A 67 -4.55 3.49 -4.43
N ASP A 68 -4.64 3.24 -5.72
CA ASP A 68 -5.00 4.20 -6.76
C ASP A 68 -5.85 3.55 -7.85
N ALA A 69 -6.52 4.37 -8.64
CA ALA A 69 -7.32 3.91 -9.78
C ALA A 69 -6.53 3.87 -11.10
N ALA A 70 -5.37 4.52 -11.16
CA ALA A 70 -4.63 4.68 -12.41
C ALA A 70 -3.98 3.37 -12.86
N ARG A 71 -3.33 2.66 -11.94
CA ARG A 71 -2.64 1.40 -12.25
C ARG A 71 -3.60 0.25 -12.58
N PRO A 72 -4.69 0.00 -11.84
CA PRO A 72 -5.70 -0.97 -12.26
C PRO A 72 -6.33 -0.66 -13.61
N ARG A 73 -6.61 0.64 -13.89
CA ARG A 73 -7.12 1.06 -15.20
C ARG A 73 -6.14 0.73 -16.32
N ARG A 74 -4.85 0.93 -16.07
CA ARG A 74 -3.80 0.62 -17.05
C ARG A 74 -3.66 -0.88 -17.28
N LEU A 75 -3.69 -1.72 -16.24
CA LEU A 75 -3.70 -3.18 -16.41
C LEU A 75 -4.88 -3.66 -17.24
N GLU A 76 -6.07 -3.09 -17.02
CA GLU A 76 -7.25 -3.40 -17.80
C GLU A 76 -7.09 -2.99 -19.28
N SER A 77 -6.60 -1.76 -19.57
CA SER A 77 -6.37 -1.28 -20.93
C SER A 77 -5.28 -2.05 -21.67
N ASP A 78 -4.26 -2.52 -20.96
CA ASP A 78 -3.15 -3.29 -21.52
C ASP A 78 -3.47 -4.80 -21.64
N GLY A 79 -4.71 -5.21 -21.36
CA GLY A 79 -5.18 -6.59 -21.46
C GLY A 79 -4.63 -7.53 -20.37
N GLN A 80 -4.11 -7.00 -19.29
CA GLN A 80 -3.59 -7.76 -18.16
C GLN A 80 -4.56 -7.83 -16.97
N GLY A 81 -5.72 -7.24 -17.11
CA GLY A 81 -6.84 -7.32 -16.18
C GLY A 81 -8.11 -7.78 -16.90
N VAL A 82 -9.01 -8.42 -16.16
CA VAL A 82 -10.31 -8.82 -16.70
C VAL A 82 -11.15 -7.57 -17.00
N PRO A 83 -11.59 -7.34 -18.23
CA PRO A 83 -12.38 -6.17 -18.59
C PRO A 83 -13.64 -6.03 -17.72
N GLY A 84 -13.87 -4.84 -17.17
CA GLY A 84 -15.05 -4.54 -16.35
C GLY A 84 -14.97 -5.05 -14.89
N SER A 85 -13.87 -5.69 -14.49
CA SER A 85 -13.72 -6.19 -13.11
C SER A 85 -13.28 -5.10 -12.10
N ARG A 86 -12.88 -3.93 -12.59
CA ARG A 86 -12.38 -2.85 -11.77
C ARG A 86 -13.51 -2.06 -11.09
N PHE A 87 -13.40 -1.92 -9.77
CA PHE A 87 -14.29 -1.07 -8.97
C PHE A 87 -13.55 -0.40 -7.83
N THR A 88 -14.13 0.64 -7.24
CA THR A 88 -13.60 1.28 -6.04
C THR A 88 -14.11 0.55 -4.81
N TYR A 89 -13.22 -0.15 -4.11
CA TYR A 89 -13.58 -0.94 -2.92
C TYR A 89 -13.48 -0.12 -1.63
N ALA A 90 -12.65 0.94 -1.59
CA ALA A 90 -12.48 1.82 -0.43
C ALA A 90 -11.96 3.19 -0.85
N LEU A 91 -12.15 4.19 -0.01
CA LEU A 91 -11.55 5.52 -0.11
C LEU A 91 -10.58 5.71 1.06
N GLY A 92 -9.34 6.08 0.74
CA GLY A 92 -8.31 6.37 1.74
C GLY A 92 -8.07 7.87 1.87
N ALA A 93 -7.66 8.29 3.07
CA ALA A 93 -7.23 9.66 3.34
C ALA A 93 -5.74 9.67 3.72
N LEU A 94 -4.99 10.66 3.19
CA LEU A 94 -3.65 10.98 3.66
C LEU A 94 -3.78 11.85 4.90
N VAL A 95 -3.05 11.51 5.96
CA VAL A 95 -2.99 12.31 7.20
C VAL A 95 -1.54 12.60 7.57
N LEU A 96 -1.31 13.76 8.16
CA LEU A 96 -0.05 14.08 8.83
C LEU A 96 -0.17 13.68 10.30
N TRP A 97 0.71 12.83 10.75
CA TRP A 97 0.66 12.24 12.08
C TRP A 97 2.04 12.26 12.78
N SER A 98 2.00 12.29 14.09
CA SER A 98 3.16 12.17 14.95
C SER A 98 2.83 11.40 16.22
N ARG A 99 3.81 10.67 16.71
CA ARG A 99 3.80 10.14 18.08
C ARG A 99 4.36 11.15 19.10
N GLN A 100 5.11 12.15 18.64
CA GLN A 100 5.97 12.99 19.47
C GLN A 100 5.41 14.39 19.72
N VAL A 101 4.56 14.88 18.81
CA VAL A 101 4.01 16.24 18.87
C VAL A 101 2.51 16.23 18.61
N ASP A 102 1.79 17.09 19.33
CA ASP A 102 0.34 17.22 19.19
C ASP A 102 -0.05 18.11 17.99
N ASP A 103 0.68 19.20 17.76
CA ASP A 103 0.46 20.07 16.60
C ASP A 103 1.42 19.72 15.46
N CYS A 104 1.00 18.72 14.67
CA CYS A 104 1.77 18.30 13.49
C CYS A 104 1.90 19.39 12.44
N ARG A 105 0.93 20.32 12.34
CA ARG A 105 0.97 21.40 11.36
C ARG A 105 2.02 22.43 11.72
N ALA A 106 2.09 22.86 12.99
CA ALA A 106 3.13 23.73 13.48
C ALA A 106 4.51 23.10 13.33
N ALA A 107 4.67 21.83 13.70
CA ALA A 107 5.92 21.09 13.56
C ALA A 107 6.38 20.90 12.10
N LEU A 108 5.44 20.84 11.14
CA LEU A 108 5.76 20.80 9.71
C LEU A 108 6.35 22.12 9.22
N GLN A 109 5.89 23.24 9.78
CA GLN A 109 6.31 24.60 9.40
C GLN A 109 7.60 25.04 10.13
N ASP A 110 7.99 24.33 11.18
CA ASP A 110 9.22 24.61 11.91
C ASP A 110 10.45 24.20 11.07
N ASN A 111 11.31 25.16 10.73
CA ASN A 111 12.48 24.93 9.89
C ASN A 111 13.55 24.06 10.57
N ASP A 112 13.61 24.09 11.89
CA ASP A 112 14.54 23.31 12.71
C ASP A 112 13.92 21.98 13.20
N GLY A 113 12.72 21.66 12.70
CA GLY A 113 11.97 20.45 13.05
C GLY A 113 12.66 19.17 12.61
N GLY A 114 12.22 18.05 13.21
CA GLY A 114 12.78 16.73 12.96
C GLY A 114 12.46 16.18 11.56
N ARG A 115 12.86 14.93 11.32
CA ARG A 115 12.63 14.21 10.07
C ARG A 115 11.14 13.99 9.81
N ILE A 116 10.79 13.93 8.52
CA ILE A 116 9.42 13.75 8.02
C ILE A 116 9.41 12.51 7.15
N ALA A 117 8.65 11.49 7.53
CA ALA A 117 8.51 10.28 6.74
C ALA A 117 7.40 10.44 5.68
N ILE A 118 7.74 10.10 4.44
CA ILE A 118 6.78 9.93 3.33
C ILE A 118 7.05 8.60 2.64
N SER A 119 6.05 8.02 1.99
CA SER A 119 6.29 6.88 1.10
C SER A 119 6.96 7.34 -0.19
N ASN A 120 7.62 6.42 -0.89
CA ASN A 120 8.24 6.73 -2.18
C ASN A 120 7.19 7.28 -3.17
N PRO A 121 7.31 8.55 -3.62
CA PRO A 121 6.32 9.19 -4.49
C PRO A 121 6.17 8.51 -5.86
N GLU A 122 7.21 7.83 -6.33
CA GLU A 122 7.22 7.19 -7.66
C GLU A 122 6.44 5.87 -7.67
N THR A 123 6.41 5.16 -6.52
CA THR A 123 5.84 3.81 -6.46
C THR A 123 4.62 3.69 -5.54
N ALA A 124 4.44 4.62 -4.60
CA ALA A 124 3.37 4.58 -3.61
C ALA A 124 2.38 5.74 -3.80
N PRO A 125 1.07 5.47 -3.97
CA PRO A 125 0.05 6.50 -4.15
C PRO A 125 0.01 7.52 -3.01
N TYR A 126 0.17 7.08 -1.77
CA TYR A 126 0.23 7.98 -0.61
C TYR A 126 1.48 8.87 -0.62
N GLY A 127 2.61 8.37 -1.15
CA GLY A 127 3.81 9.17 -1.36
C GLY A 127 3.62 10.23 -2.44
N ALA A 128 2.98 9.89 -3.55
CA ALA A 128 2.61 10.84 -4.59
C ALA A 128 1.64 11.92 -4.05
N ALA A 129 0.68 11.52 -3.21
CA ALA A 129 -0.24 12.45 -2.56
C ALA A 129 0.49 13.39 -1.58
N ALA A 130 1.42 12.86 -0.76
CA ALA A 130 2.23 13.67 0.15
C ALA A 130 3.10 14.69 -0.61
N LYS A 131 3.78 14.26 -1.69
CA LYS A 131 4.55 15.15 -2.56
C LYS A 131 3.67 16.25 -3.16
N SER A 132 2.52 15.88 -3.71
CA SER A 132 1.57 16.84 -4.29
C SER A 132 1.08 17.87 -3.25
N PHE A 133 0.75 17.44 -2.04
CA PHE A 133 0.38 18.32 -0.95
C PHE A 133 1.51 19.30 -0.59
N LEU A 134 2.73 18.81 -0.42
CA LEU A 134 3.89 19.66 -0.09
C LEU A 134 4.25 20.61 -1.24
N GLN A 135 4.08 20.22 -2.49
CA GLN A 135 4.26 21.10 -3.65
C GLN A 135 3.20 22.21 -3.69
N GLN A 136 1.92 21.87 -3.51
CA GLN A 136 0.82 22.83 -3.50
C GLN A 136 0.92 23.83 -2.34
N SER A 137 1.46 23.40 -1.20
CA SER A 137 1.71 24.28 -0.04
C SER A 137 3.03 25.06 -0.15
N GLY A 138 3.81 24.89 -1.23
CA GLY A 138 5.11 25.56 -1.44
C GLY A 138 6.23 25.06 -0.53
N GLN A 139 6.03 23.94 0.17
CA GLN A 139 6.98 23.43 1.18
C GLN A 139 7.90 22.31 0.66
N TRP A 140 7.67 21.79 -0.53
CA TRP A 140 8.40 20.62 -1.05
C TRP A 140 9.91 20.84 -1.07
N GLU A 141 10.39 21.97 -1.62
CA GLU A 141 11.82 22.22 -1.79
C GLU A 141 12.52 22.45 -0.44
N SER A 142 11.90 23.20 0.48
CA SER A 142 12.47 23.49 1.79
C SER A 142 12.56 22.26 2.72
N LEU A 143 11.66 21.30 2.53
CA LEU A 143 11.57 20.11 3.38
C LEU A 143 12.37 18.90 2.85
N GLN A 144 12.92 18.95 1.63
CA GLN A 144 13.59 17.79 1.00
C GLN A 144 14.71 17.20 1.88
N SER A 145 15.50 18.03 2.53
CA SER A 145 16.59 17.57 3.40
C SER A 145 16.13 16.85 4.67
N ARG A 146 14.86 17.05 5.05
CA ARG A 146 14.22 16.42 6.21
C ARG A 146 13.45 15.16 5.85
N LEU A 147 13.24 14.87 4.56
CA LEU A 147 12.44 13.74 4.14
C LEU A 147 13.16 12.40 4.36
N VAL A 148 12.43 11.45 4.91
CA VAL A 148 12.80 10.03 4.99
C VAL A 148 11.81 9.25 4.14
N ILE A 149 12.34 8.52 3.16
CA ILE A 149 11.51 7.83 2.16
C ILE A 149 11.31 6.38 2.57
N GLY A 150 10.08 6.01 2.88
CA GLY A 150 9.66 4.63 3.04
C GLY A 150 9.33 3.98 1.70
N GLU A 151 9.61 2.71 1.53
CA GLU A 151 9.28 1.97 0.30
C GLU A 151 7.77 1.89 0.03
N ASN A 152 6.98 1.92 1.11
CA ASN A 152 5.52 1.87 1.09
C ASN A 152 4.97 2.58 2.33
N ILE A 153 3.64 2.72 2.41
CA ILE A 153 3.00 3.48 3.49
C ILE A 153 3.12 2.79 4.87
N ALA A 154 3.24 1.47 4.92
CA ALA A 154 3.44 0.75 6.18
C ALA A 154 4.83 1.05 6.77
N GLN A 155 5.88 1.10 5.95
CA GLN A 155 7.21 1.50 6.41
C GLN A 155 7.26 2.97 6.82
N THR A 156 6.51 3.84 6.13
CA THR A 156 6.36 5.25 6.51
C THR A 156 5.78 5.40 7.92
N LEU A 157 4.70 4.64 8.20
CA LEU A 157 4.14 4.58 9.56
C LEU A 157 5.18 4.08 10.58
N GLN A 158 5.95 3.03 10.26
CA GLN A 158 6.98 2.51 11.15
C GLN A 158 8.03 3.57 11.51
N PHE A 159 8.47 4.40 10.55
CA PHE A 159 9.42 5.48 10.83
C PHE A 159 8.86 6.52 11.82
N ALA A 160 7.60 6.93 11.64
CA ALA A 160 6.95 7.86 12.55
C ALA A 160 6.64 7.23 13.92
N ALA A 161 6.12 6.00 13.93
CA ALA A 161 5.76 5.30 15.17
C ALA A 161 6.96 4.90 16.03
N SER A 162 8.11 4.59 15.42
CA SER A 162 9.35 4.29 16.14
C SER A 162 10.11 5.53 16.62
N GLY A 163 9.72 6.73 16.16
CA GLY A 163 10.41 7.98 16.45
C GLY A 163 11.63 8.26 15.56
N ASN A 164 11.89 7.42 14.55
CA ASN A 164 12.92 7.67 13.53
C ASN A 164 12.56 8.86 12.61
N ALA A 165 11.29 9.22 12.56
CA ALA A 165 10.80 10.47 12.02
C ALA A 165 9.84 11.13 13.02
N GLN A 166 9.94 12.45 13.17
CA GLN A 166 9.06 13.22 14.05
C GLN A 166 7.64 13.27 13.50
N LEU A 167 7.52 13.41 12.19
CA LEU A 167 6.24 13.47 11.46
C LEU A 167 6.19 12.36 10.42
N GLY A 168 4.99 11.89 10.10
CA GLY A 168 4.74 10.98 8.99
C GLY A 168 3.47 11.33 8.22
N PHE A 169 3.58 11.35 6.90
CA PHE A 169 2.40 11.33 6.03
C PHE A 169 1.95 9.88 5.86
N ILE A 170 0.91 9.49 6.58
CA ILE A 170 0.43 8.11 6.68
C ILE A 170 -0.98 7.96 6.13
N ALA A 171 -1.46 6.72 6.00
CA ALA A 171 -2.87 6.47 5.67
C ALA A 171 -3.73 6.63 6.93
N GLY A 172 -4.85 7.34 6.81
CA GLY A 172 -5.77 7.54 7.93
C GLY A 172 -6.42 6.26 8.48
N SER A 173 -6.26 5.12 7.77
CA SER A 173 -6.70 3.78 8.18
C SER A 173 -5.66 3.02 9.02
N GLN A 174 -4.48 3.55 9.23
CA GLN A 174 -3.39 2.96 10.01
C GLN A 174 -3.32 3.55 11.40
#